data_ef64fede4810b60d31d58199327b4a78
#
_entry.id   ef64fede4810b60d31d58199327b4a78
#
_cell.length_a   1.000
_cell.length_b   1.000
_cell.length_c   1.000
_cell.angle_alpha   90.00
_cell.angle_beta   90.00
_cell.angle_gamma   90.00
#
_symmetry.space_group_name_H-M   'P 1'
#
loop_
_entity.id
_entity.type
_entity.pdbx_description
1 polymer ?
#
loop_
_entity_poly.entity_id
_entity_poly.type
_entity_poly.pdbx_seq_one_letter_code
_entity_poly.pdbx_strand_id
1 'polypeptide(L)'
;ALIASVAYIPSAGEGSDKVPGREDINMFLSAMPADAIKLPSDASLKAAADVNGSVNMAVRGRLYYTENALKTYLVRTVNPSAVRVLNASIDKVTGLYSVSIPAESGLPSRTILVSPEKAPGYKGLPPLVTPAHSDAVPGNTGNQNPVNTSPVIESFPMADDMDFRDAILIFPADSGLKPIYVMLQSGRDLPGKVEGVGADVVGKWLMASGKELGVPVPTRIAKKLAGKEFRSFDAFRDAFWKEVVADSELAGQFNTNNRQRMKEGLAPRVQAKESVGGRRSYELHHVELISQGGEVYDIDNLRVLTPKRHIEIHSKK
;
A
#
# COMPACT_ATOMS: atom_id res chain seq x y z
N ALA A 1 1.21 -6.29 20.74
CA ALA A 1 0.64 -4.96 20.51
C ALA A 1 -0.81 -5.15 20.07
N LEU A 2 -1.77 -4.60 20.81
CA LEU A 2 -3.16 -4.57 20.37
C LEU A 2 -3.24 -3.56 19.22
N ILE A 3 -3.58 -4.03 18.04
CA ILE A 3 -4.07 -3.14 17.00
C ILE A 3 -5.58 -3.04 17.23
N ALA A 4 -6.01 -1.92 17.74
CA ALA A 4 -7.41 -1.57 17.76
C ALA A 4 -7.71 -0.90 16.42
N SER A 5 -8.69 -1.40 15.71
CA SER A 5 -9.30 -0.67 14.60
C SER A 5 -10.03 0.54 15.21
N VAL A 6 -9.56 1.72 14.92
CA VAL A 6 -10.03 2.96 15.55
C VAL A 6 -10.79 3.87 14.60
N ALA A 7 -10.95 3.46 13.34
CA ALA A 7 -11.43 4.38 12.35
C ALA A 7 -12.53 3.77 11.48
N TYR A 8 -13.48 4.61 11.17
CA TYR A 8 -14.51 4.40 10.16
C TYR A 8 -14.16 5.25 8.94
N ILE A 9 -14.32 4.68 7.76
CA ILE A 9 -14.22 5.41 6.52
C ILE A 9 -15.65 5.58 6.00
N PRO A 10 -16.26 6.76 6.13
CA PRO A 10 -17.57 6.98 5.54
C PRO A 10 -17.49 6.83 4.03
N SER A 11 -18.45 6.12 3.44
CA SER A 11 -18.61 6.10 1.99
C SER A 11 -18.78 7.54 1.49
N ALA A 12 -18.07 7.90 0.44
CA ALA A 12 -18.10 9.26 -0.10
C ALA A 12 -19.50 9.62 -0.59
N GLY A 13 -20.18 10.53 0.11
CA GLY A 13 -21.39 11.21 -0.32
C GLY A 13 -22.69 10.40 -0.22
N GLU A 14 -23.77 11.08 0.14
CA GLU A 14 -25.12 10.53 0.05
C GLU A 14 -25.41 10.07 -1.39
N GLY A 15 -25.74 8.78 -1.56
CA GLY A 15 -26.09 8.19 -2.86
C GLY A 15 -25.01 7.35 -3.51
N SER A 16 -23.82 7.23 -2.90
CA SER A 16 -22.74 6.38 -3.42
C SER A 16 -22.98 4.89 -3.19
N ASP A 17 -23.86 4.54 -2.27
CA ASP A 17 -24.38 3.21 -1.96
C ASP A 17 -25.20 2.59 -3.10
N LYS A 18 -25.59 3.39 -4.10
CA LYS A 18 -26.39 2.95 -5.26
C LYS A 18 -25.56 2.59 -6.49
N VAL A 19 -24.25 2.65 -6.43
CA VAL A 19 -23.39 2.28 -7.58
C VAL A 19 -23.02 0.81 -7.47
N PRO A 20 -23.49 -0.06 -8.40
CA PRO A 20 -23.13 -1.47 -8.41
C PRO A 20 -21.62 -1.65 -8.43
N GLY A 21 -21.10 -2.53 -7.57
CA GLY A 21 -19.65 -2.81 -7.42
C GLY A 21 -18.93 -1.98 -6.37
N ARG A 22 -19.58 -1.04 -5.68
CA ARG A 22 -18.98 -0.31 -4.54
C ARG A 22 -19.15 -0.99 -3.19
N GLU A 23 -20.05 -1.96 -3.11
CA GLU A 23 -20.38 -2.66 -1.86
C GLU A 23 -19.25 -3.55 -1.34
N ASP A 24 -18.29 -3.91 -2.20
CA ASP A 24 -17.22 -4.85 -1.87
C ASP A 24 -15.86 -4.21 -1.54
N ILE A 25 -15.72 -2.88 -1.62
CA ILE A 25 -14.48 -2.21 -1.24
C ILE A 25 -14.49 -1.91 0.26
N ASN A 26 -14.42 -2.93 1.06
CA ASN A 26 -14.07 -2.83 2.47
C ASN A 26 -12.59 -2.43 2.58
N MET A 27 -12.35 -1.12 2.60
CA MET A 27 -11.00 -0.62 2.81
C MET A 27 -10.62 -0.78 4.28
N PHE A 28 -9.72 -1.70 4.52
CA PHE A 28 -9.20 -1.93 5.86
C PHE A 28 -8.23 -0.83 6.26
N LEU A 29 -8.37 -0.42 7.51
CA LEU A 29 -7.47 0.49 8.18
C LEU A 29 -7.05 -0.14 9.49
N SER A 30 -5.79 0.00 9.83
CA SER A 30 -5.27 -0.38 11.15
C SER A 30 -4.49 0.78 11.75
N ALA A 31 -4.51 0.89 13.05
CA ALA A 31 -3.78 1.92 13.77
C ALA A 31 -2.90 1.31 14.86
N MET A 32 -1.74 1.92 15.06
CA MET A 32 -0.78 1.56 16.10
C MET A 32 -0.50 2.76 17.00
N PRO A 33 -0.33 2.56 18.32
CA PRO A 33 0.11 3.64 19.19
C PRO A 33 1.55 4.07 18.87
N ALA A 34 1.88 5.31 19.15
CA ALA A 34 3.19 5.90 18.94
C ALA A 34 4.34 5.03 19.46
N ASP A 35 4.16 4.43 20.63
CA ASP A 35 5.19 3.64 21.31
C ASP A 35 5.53 2.34 20.56
N ALA A 36 4.61 1.82 19.76
CA ALA A 36 4.80 0.55 19.04
C ALA A 36 5.73 0.68 17.82
N ILE A 37 5.86 1.87 17.25
CA ILE A 37 6.62 2.11 16.01
C ILE A 37 7.72 3.16 16.16
N LYS A 38 7.95 3.65 17.37
CA LYS A 38 8.96 4.68 17.67
C LYS A 38 8.82 5.92 16.80
N LEU A 39 7.66 6.57 16.88
CA LEU A 39 7.42 7.83 16.18
C LEU A 39 8.44 8.90 16.59
N PRO A 40 8.72 9.87 15.70
CA PRO A 40 9.45 11.08 16.04
C PRO A 40 8.80 11.83 17.21
N SER A 41 9.52 12.79 17.80
CA SER A 41 9.00 13.59 18.91
C SER A 41 7.73 14.36 18.54
N ASP A 42 6.87 14.61 19.51
CA ASP A 42 5.61 15.36 19.31
C ASP A 42 5.86 16.74 18.68
N ALA A 43 6.97 17.41 19.06
CA ALA A 43 7.36 18.69 18.47
C ALA A 43 7.66 18.55 16.96
N SER A 44 8.39 17.50 16.57
CA SER A 44 8.70 17.24 15.15
C SER A 44 7.44 16.89 14.37
N LEU A 45 6.55 16.11 14.96
CA LEU A 45 5.27 15.74 14.33
C LEU A 45 4.38 16.97 14.15
N LYS A 46 4.27 17.80 15.19
CA LYS A 46 3.49 19.03 15.10
C LYS A 46 4.03 19.98 14.04
N ALA A 47 5.34 20.22 14.01
CA ALA A 47 5.97 21.07 13.00
C ALA A 47 5.71 20.57 11.57
N ALA A 48 5.76 19.26 11.35
CA ALA A 48 5.44 18.68 10.06
C ALA A 48 3.96 18.84 9.70
N ALA A 49 3.06 18.57 10.63
CA ALA A 49 1.61 18.68 10.40
C ALA A 49 1.15 20.10 10.11
N ASP A 50 1.75 21.10 10.78
CA ASP A 50 1.40 22.52 10.60
C ASP A 50 1.67 23.01 9.16
N VAL A 51 2.54 22.33 8.41
CA VAL A 51 2.84 22.61 6.99
C VAL A 51 2.33 21.53 6.04
N ASN A 52 1.44 20.65 6.48
CA ASN A 52 0.98 19.46 5.72
C ASN A 52 2.14 18.62 5.18
N GLY A 53 3.21 18.53 5.95
CA GLY A 53 4.46 17.88 5.59
C GLY A 53 4.54 16.43 6.04
N SER A 54 5.78 15.95 6.08
CA SER A 54 6.11 14.56 6.38
C SER A 54 7.29 14.48 7.34
N VAL A 55 7.43 13.33 8.00
CA VAL A 55 8.62 12.98 8.77
C VAL A 55 9.26 11.73 8.21
N ASN A 56 10.58 11.63 8.32
CA ASN A 56 11.30 10.45 7.86
C ASN A 56 11.24 9.35 8.92
N MET A 57 10.82 8.16 8.53
CA MET A 57 10.76 6.98 9.38
C MET A 57 11.64 5.85 8.86
N ALA A 58 12.38 5.22 9.75
CA ALA A 58 13.22 4.05 9.45
C ALA A 58 12.40 2.74 9.42
N VAL A 59 11.19 2.75 9.96
CA VAL A 59 10.27 1.61 9.96
C VAL A 59 8.93 2.11 9.49
N ARG A 60 8.35 1.40 8.53
CA ARG A 60 7.00 1.65 8.02
C ARG A 60 6.14 0.41 8.13
N GLY A 61 4.86 0.61 8.21
CA GLY A 61 3.88 -0.47 8.28
C GLY A 61 3.02 -0.56 7.02
N ARG A 62 2.67 -1.77 6.67
CA ARG A 62 1.73 -2.06 5.59
C ARG A 62 0.67 -3.03 6.06
N LEU A 63 -0.58 -2.80 5.67
CA LEU A 63 -1.65 -3.78 5.77
C LEU A 63 -1.58 -4.73 4.58
N TYR A 64 -1.82 -5.99 4.88
CA TYR A 64 -1.82 -7.04 3.90
C TYR A 64 -2.95 -8.02 4.20
N TYR A 65 -3.79 -8.30 3.21
CA TYR A 65 -4.91 -9.22 3.34
C TYR A 65 -4.54 -10.56 2.73
N THR A 66 -4.56 -11.60 3.56
CA THR A 66 -4.49 -12.99 3.10
C THR A 66 -5.91 -13.54 2.97
N GLU A 67 -6.07 -14.74 2.41
CA GLU A 67 -7.37 -15.38 2.16
C GLU A 67 -8.29 -15.40 3.38
N ASN A 68 -7.77 -15.36 4.60
CA ASN A 68 -8.56 -15.45 5.83
C ASN A 68 -8.15 -14.47 6.95
N ALA A 69 -7.20 -13.59 6.73
CA ALA A 69 -6.73 -12.68 7.80
C ALA A 69 -6.09 -11.41 7.29
N LEU A 70 -6.36 -10.31 7.99
CA LEU A 70 -5.63 -9.07 7.83
C LEU A 70 -4.36 -9.14 8.67
N LYS A 71 -3.22 -8.89 8.05
CA LYS A 71 -1.91 -8.89 8.69
C LYS A 71 -1.25 -7.53 8.55
N THR A 72 -0.42 -7.19 9.50
CA THR A 72 0.46 -6.01 9.46
C THR A 72 1.88 -6.45 9.28
N TYR A 73 2.56 -5.86 8.31
CA TYR A 73 4.01 -5.97 8.15
C TYR A 73 4.66 -4.67 8.59
N LEU A 74 5.67 -4.79 9.43
CA LEU A 74 6.58 -3.68 9.71
C LEU A 74 7.87 -3.93 8.92
N VAL A 75 8.26 -2.95 8.13
CA VAL A 75 9.39 -3.02 7.23
C VAL A 75 10.42 -1.97 7.64
N ARG A 76 11.65 -2.39 7.81
CA ARG A 76 12.76 -1.46 7.96
C ARG A 76 13.18 -0.96 6.58
N THR A 77 13.10 0.35 6.37
CA THR A 77 13.56 0.99 5.14
C THR A 77 15.08 1.13 5.16
N VAL A 78 15.74 0.96 4.02
CA VAL A 78 17.21 1.15 3.89
C VAL A 78 17.59 2.58 4.20
N ASN A 79 16.82 3.52 3.66
CA ASN A 79 16.89 4.92 4.00
C ASN A 79 15.57 5.34 4.66
N PRO A 80 15.60 6.22 5.67
CA PRO A 80 14.38 6.76 6.23
C PRO A 80 13.51 7.36 5.11
N SER A 81 12.27 6.93 5.04
CA SER A 81 11.33 7.39 4.01
C SER A 81 10.23 8.25 4.62
N ALA A 82 9.73 9.20 3.81
CA ALA A 82 8.77 10.19 4.24
C ALA A 82 7.40 9.55 4.55
N VAL A 83 6.87 9.85 5.74
CA VAL A 83 5.51 9.50 6.17
C VAL A 83 4.77 10.79 6.45
N ARG A 84 3.61 10.97 5.84
CA ARG A 84 2.78 12.16 5.99
C ARG A 84 2.27 12.31 7.42
N VAL A 85 2.28 13.54 7.94
CA VAL A 85 1.70 13.85 9.24
C VAL A 85 0.46 14.72 9.04
N LEU A 86 -0.65 14.29 9.62
CA LEU A 86 -1.96 14.90 9.42
C LEU A 86 -2.54 15.37 10.76
N ASN A 87 -3.07 16.59 10.76
CA ASN A 87 -3.81 17.14 11.91
C ASN A 87 -5.23 16.58 11.93
N ALA A 88 -5.62 16.00 13.04
CA ALA A 88 -7.00 15.67 13.33
C ALA A 88 -7.75 16.88 13.87
N SER A 89 -8.95 17.09 13.39
CA SER A 89 -9.87 18.11 13.90
C SER A 89 -11.10 17.45 14.50
N ILE A 90 -11.65 18.06 15.57
CA ILE A 90 -12.88 17.53 16.15
C ILE A 90 -14.08 17.87 15.27
N ASP A 91 -14.85 16.88 14.92
CA ASP A 91 -16.18 17.05 14.35
C ASP A 91 -17.17 17.32 15.51
N LYS A 92 -17.65 18.55 15.59
CA LYS A 92 -18.54 18.98 16.69
C LYS A 92 -19.91 18.30 16.66
N VAL A 93 -20.32 17.73 15.53
CA VAL A 93 -21.59 17.03 15.38
C VAL A 93 -21.50 15.61 15.93
N THR A 94 -20.44 14.90 15.57
CA THR A 94 -20.25 13.50 15.96
C THR A 94 -19.42 13.32 17.23
N GLY A 95 -18.67 14.35 17.67
CA GLY A 95 -17.70 14.23 18.74
C GLY A 95 -16.46 13.39 18.40
N LEU A 96 -16.29 13.04 17.14
CA LEU A 96 -15.16 12.25 16.65
C LEU A 96 -14.06 13.16 16.11
N TYR A 97 -12.83 12.70 16.16
CA TYR A 97 -11.75 13.36 15.44
C TYR A 97 -11.78 12.94 13.98
N SER A 98 -11.73 13.92 13.10
CA SER A 98 -11.78 13.74 11.65
C SER A 98 -10.44 14.11 11.02
N VAL A 99 -9.96 13.27 10.12
CA VAL A 99 -8.77 13.49 9.29
C VAL A 99 -9.09 13.17 7.85
N SER A 100 -8.85 14.11 6.95
CA SER A 100 -8.99 13.88 5.52
C SER A 100 -7.64 13.47 4.92
N ILE A 101 -7.60 12.29 4.30
CA ILE A 101 -6.51 11.85 3.45
C ILE A 101 -6.85 12.29 2.03
N PRO A 102 -6.01 13.09 1.37
CA PRO A 102 -6.26 13.54 0.01
C PRO A 102 -6.45 12.38 -0.96
N ALA A 103 -7.14 12.64 -2.06
CA ALA A 103 -7.21 11.71 -3.17
C ALA A 103 -5.79 11.40 -3.66
N GLU A 104 -5.54 10.13 -3.85
CA GLU A 104 -4.34 9.62 -4.49
C GLU A 104 -4.79 8.77 -5.67
N SER A 105 -3.95 8.65 -6.69
CA SER A 105 -4.31 8.00 -7.93
C SER A 105 -4.95 6.63 -7.72
N GLY A 106 -6.06 6.41 -8.39
CA GLY A 106 -6.87 5.21 -8.21
C GLY A 106 -7.67 5.13 -6.90
N LEU A 107 -7.50 6.08 -5.98
CA LEU A 107 -8.19 6.09 -4.70
C LEU A 107 -8.77 7.48 -4.41
N PRO A 108 -10.09 7.62 -4.17
CA PRO A 108 -10.70 8.90 -3.81
C PRO A 108 -10.18 9.42 -2.48
N SER A 109 -10.37 10.72 -2.23
CA SER A 109 -10.14 11.29 -0.90
C SER A 109 -10.95 10.54 0.16
N ARG A 110 -10.38 10.39 1.34
CA ARG A 110 -10.97 9.62 2.43
C ARG A 110 -10.96 10.41 3.71
N THR A 111 -12.03 10.30 4.46
CA THR A 111 -12.09 10.86 5.80
C THR A 111 -12.01 9.71 6.81
N ILE A 112 -11.02 9.78 7.67
CA ILE A 112 -10.88 8.86 8.81
C ILE A 112 -11.54 9.53 10.01
N LEU A 113 -12.44 8.82 10.66
CA LEU A 113 -13.02 9.22 11.92
C LEU A 113 -12.40 8.40 13.06
N VAL A 114 -11.91 9.08 14.09
CA VAL A 114 -11.27 8.44 15.25
C VAL A 114 -12.12 8.71 16.49
N SER A 115 -12.61 7.62 17.08
CA SER A 115 -13.29 7.71 18.38
C SER A 115 -12.24 7.88 19.49
N PRO A 116 -12.33 8.94 20.34
CA PRO A 116 -11.40 9.12 21.45
C PRO A 116 -11.34 7.91 22.38
N GLU A 117 -12.48 7.30 22.69
CA GLU A 117 -12.59 6.17 23.61
C GLU A 117 -11.89 4.91 23.11
N LYS A 118 -11.74 4.78 21.79
CA LYS A 118 -11.14 3.62 21.13
C LYS A 118 -9.74 3.90 20.60
N ALA A 119 -9.23 5.12 20.77
CA ALA A 119 -7.91 5.49 20.27
C ALA A 119 -6.81 4.71 21.01
N PRO A 120 -5.81 4.17 20.31
CA PRO A 120 -4.68 3.51 20.94
C PRO A 120 -3.99 4.43 21.95
N GLY A 121 -3.85 3.98 23.20
CA GLY A 121 -3.23 4.77 24.26
C GLY A 121 -4.18 5.71 25.03
N TYR A 122 -5.48 5.69 24.73
CA TYR A 122 -6.47 6.44 25.49
C TYR A 122 -6.47 6.03 26.98
N LYS A 123 -6.40 7.01 27.89
CA LYS A 123 -6.29 6.78 29.34
C LYS A 123 -7.56 7.18 30.10
N GLY A 124 -8.72 7.11 29.46
CA GLY A 124 -10.00 7.30 30.17
C GLY A 124 -10.37 8.75 30.45
N LEU A 125 -9.89 9.71 29.65
CA LEU A 125 -10.44 11.06 29.71
C LEU A 125 -11.86 11.07 29.13
N PRO A 126 -12.82 11.75 29.71
CA PRO A 126 -14.15 11.85 29.14
C PRO A 126 -14.09 12.49 27.75
N PRO A 127 -14.94 12.07 26.82
CA PRO A 127 -15.00 12.70 25.50
C PRO A 127 -15.32 14.18 25.68
N LEU A 128 -14.63 15.04 24.93
CA LEU A 128 -14.81 16.50 24.97
C LEU A 128 -16.21 16.94 24.52
N VAL A 129 -16.89 16.08 23.78
CA VAL A 129 -18.26 16.31 23.30
C VAL A 129 -19.01 14.98 23.35
N THR A 130 -20.17 15.00 23.98
CA THR A 130 -21.12 13.89 23.92
C THR A 130 -21.74 13.86 22.52
N PRO A 131 -21.71 12.74 21.78
CA PRO A 131 -22.35 12.65 20.48
C PRO A 131 -23.84 13.02 20.61
N ALA A 132 -24.32 13.91 19.78
CA ALA A 132 -25.70 14.42 19.86
C ALA A 132 -26.75 13.32 19.58
N HIS A 133 -26.39 12.27 18.84
CA HIS A 133 -27.23 11.10 18.59
C HIS A 133 -26.38 9.85 18.38
N SER A 134 -26.75 8.77 19.06
CA SER A 134 -26.17 7.43 18.88
C SER A 134 -26.39 6.85 17.47
N ASP A 135 -27.37 7.37 16.75
CA ASP A 135 -27.77 6.88 15.42
C ASP A 135 -26.91 7.45 14.28
N ALA A 136 -26.13 8.52 14.55
CA ALA A 136 -25.23 9.12 13.57
C ALA A 136 -23.89 8.37 13.42
N VAL A 137 -23.58 7.47 14.36
CA VAL A 137 -22.37 6.63 14.29
C VAL A 137 -22.79 5.26 13.81
N PRO A 138 -22.37 4.82 12.60
CA PRO A 138 -22.63 3.46 12.15
C PRO A 138 -22.16 2.46 13.20
N GLY A 139 -22.97 1.46 13.52
CA GLY A 139 -22.71 0.45 14.56
C GLY A 139 -21.43 -0.37 14.36
N ASN A 140 -20.77 -0.23 13.19
CA ASN A 140 -19.51 -0.87 12.84
C ASN A 140 -18.39 0.16 12.67
N THR A 141 -17.94 0.74 13.76
CA THR A 141 -16.72 1.54 13.75
C THR A 141 -15.48 0.63 13.80
N GLY A 142 -15.14 0.04 12.68
CA GLY A 142 -13.96 -0.78 12.54
C GLY A 142 -14.10 -2.24 13.03
N ASN A 143 -13.19 -3.09 12.58
CA ASN A 143 -13.13 -4.49 12.97
C ASN A 143 -12.67 -4.62 14.42
N GLN A 144 -13.53 -5.09 15.30
CA GLN A 144 -13.23 -5.32 16.73
C GLN A 144 -12.50 -6.65 16.98
N ASN A 145 -12.33 -7.47 15.95
CA ASN A 145 -11.56 -8.70 16.11
C ASN A 145 -10.08 -8.35 16.28
N PRO A 146 -9.39 -8.92 17.28
CA PRO A 146 -7.96 -8.74 17.42
C PRO A 146 -7.28 -9.31 16.17
N VAL A 147 -6.73 -8.42 15.37
CA VAL A 147 -5.85 -8.80 14.25
C VAL A 147 -4.61 -9.41 14.90
N ASN A 148 -4.26 -10.64 14.54
CA ASN A 148 -3.03 -11.27 15.02
C ASN A 148 -1.83 -10.53 14.42
N THR A 149 -1.30 -9.60 15.19
CA THR A 149 -0.24 -8.71 14.78
C THR A 149 1.06 -9.10 15.49
N SER A 150 1.55 -10.28 15.18
CA SER A 150 2.97 -10.50 15.41
C SER A 150 3.72 -9.70 14.33
N PRO A 151 4.34 -8.57 14.66
CA PRO A 151 5.08 -7.80 13.68
C PRO A 151 6.29 -8.64 13.25
N VAL A 152 6.28 -9.10 12.02
CA VAL A 152 7.48 -9.64 11.39
C VAL A 152 8.26 -8.42 10.89
N ILE A 153 9.37 -8.11 11.56
CA ILE A 153 10.29 -7.09 11.03
C ILE A 153 11.10 -7.76 9.95
N GLU A 154 10.65 -7.62 8.72
CA GLU A 154 11.43 -8.03 7.56
C GLU A 154 12.30 -6.88 7.11
N SER A 155 13.60 -7.13 7.00
CA SER A 155 14.55 -6.19 6.41
C SER A 155 14.50 -6.34 4.90
N PHE A 156 13.57 -5.68 4.26
CA PHE A 156 13.58 -5.55 2.81
C PHE A 156 14.48 -4.37 2.43
N PRO A 157 15.33 -4.50 1.40
CA PRO A 157 16.16 -3.39 0.95
C PRO A 157 15.33 -2.24 0.34
N MET A 158 14.00 -2.41 0.16
CA MET A 158 13.20 -1.46 -0.60
C MET A 158 11.80 -1.28 -0.04
N ALA A 159 11.62 -0.11 0.52
CA ALA A 159 10.32 0.36 0.99
C ALA A 159 9.43 0.86 -0.17
N ASP A 160 10.02 1.50 -1.17
CA ASP A 160 9.29 2.26 -2.19
C ASP A 160 8.45 1.37 -3.13
N ASP A 161 8.85 0.09 -3.24
CA ASP A 161 8.13 -0.91 -4.04
C ASP A 161 6.91 -1.51 -3.32
N MET A 162 6.76 -1.25 -2.03
CA MET A 162 5.73 -1.89 -1.21
C MET A 162 4.41 -1.12 -1.17
N ASP A 163 4.31 0.03 -1.85
CA ASP A 163 3.13 0.91 -1.82
C ASP A 163 2.61 1.13 -0.39
N PHE A 164 3.41 1.77 0.44
CA PHE A 164 2.97 2.14 1.77
C PHE A 164 1.85 3.17 1.71
N ARG A 165 0.72 2.84 2.31
CA ARG A 165 -0.43 3.71 2.53
C ARG A 165 -0.55 3.98 4.01
N ASP A 166 0.34 4.80 4.52
CA ASP A 166 0.46 5.10 5.93
C ASP A 166 0.51 6.60 6.20
N ALA A 167 0.10 6.96 7.38
CA ALA A 167 0.17 8.33 7.88
C ALA A 167 0.30 8.35 9.40
N ILE A 168 0.75 9.46 9.92
CA ILE A 168 0.73 9.75 11.36
C ILE A 168 -0.38 10.77 11.60
N LEU A 169 -1.29 10.44 12.49
CA LEU A 169 -2.34 11.35 12.92
C LEU A 169 -1.93 11.96 14.25
N ILE A 170 -1.99 13.29 14.33
CA ILE A 170 -1.83 14.03 15.57
C ILE A 170 -3.12 14.72 15.94
N PHE A 171 -3.33 14.86 17.22
CA PHE A 171 -4.56 15.40 17.80
C PHE A 171 -4.29 16.73 18.48
N PRO A 172 -5.31 17.58 18.68
CA PRO A 172 -5.18 18.79 19.47
C PRO A 172 -4.58 18.52 20.86
N ALA A 173 -3.77 19.43 21.35
CA ALA A 173 -3.03 19.24 22.61
C ALA A 173 -3.94 19.02 23.83
N ASP A 174 -5.13 19.58 23.80
CA ASP A 174 -6.17 19.45 24.81
C ASP A 174 -7.00 18.17 24.73
N SER A 175 -6.78 17.35 23.68
CA SER A 175 -7.51 16.11 23.47
C SER A 175 -7.12 14.98 24.43
N GLY A 176 -5.93 15.06 25.04
CA GLY A 176 -5.35 13.98 25.83
C GLY A 176 -4.94 12.74 25.00
N LEU A 177 -5.10 12.79 23.68
CA LEU A 177 -4.72 11.71 22.78
C LEU A 177 -3.26 11.83 22.34
N LYS A 178 -2.58 10.70 22.29
CA LYS A 178 -1.24 10.60 21.71
C LYS A 178 -1.31 10.43 20.19
N PRO A 179 -0.26 10.80 19.45
CA PRO A 179 -0.16 10.50 18.05
C PRO A 179 -0.35 9.00 17.78
N ILE A 180 -1.00 8.68 16.67
CA ILE A 180 -1.18 7.30 16.18
C ILE A 180 -0.62 7.17 14.79
N TYR A 181 -0.10 5.99 14.51
CA TYR A 181 0.33 5.60 13.18
C TYR A 181 -0.75 4.75 12.53
N VAL A 182 -1.23 5.18 11.37
CA VAL A 182 -2.30 4.50 10.64
C VAL A 182 -1.77 3.89 9.36
N MET A 183 -2.28 2.72 9.03
CA MET A 183 -1.99 1.98 7.82
C MET A 183 -3.30 1.71 7.10
N LEU A 184 -3.35 2.04 5.82
CA LEU A 184 -4.48 1.74 4.96
C LEU A 184 -4.12 0.60 4.02
N GLN A 185 -5.13 -0.05 3.51
CA GLN A 185 -4.96 -1.07 2.49
C GLN A 185 -4.32 -0.46 1.23
N SER A 186 -3.35 -1.15 0.68
CA SER A 186 -2.67 -0.77 -0.57
C SER A 186 -3.60 -0.95 -1.77
N GLY A 187 -3.46 -0.09 -2.79
CA GLY A 187 -4.11 -0.28 -4.07
C GLY A 187 -3.73 -1.61 -4.76
N ARG A 188 -2.55 -2.15 -4.46
CA ARG A 188 -2.10 -3.46 -4.96
C ARG A 188 -2.90 -4.64 -4.40
N ASP A 189 -3.55 -4.45 -3.26
CA ASP A 189 -4.37 -5.48 -2.61
C ASP A 189 -5.86 -5.36 -3.02
N LEU A 190 -6.19 -4.35 -3.82
CA LEU A 190 -7.54 -4.14 -4.35
C LEU A 190 -7.70 -4.83 -5.71
N PRO A 191 -8.91 -5.28 -6.04
CA PRO A 191 -9.19 -5.75 -7.38
C PRO A 191 -9.06 -4.63 -8.42
N GLY A 192 -8.67 -4.99 -9.63
CA GLY A 192 -8.58 -4.04 -10.71
C GLY A 192 -8.54 -4.69 -12.08
N LYS A 193 -8.88 -3.90 -13.09
CA LYS A 193 -8.90 -4.29 -14.49
C LYS A 193 -7.63 -3.85 -15.17
N VAL A 194 -7.04 -4.74 -15.94
CA VAL A 194 -5.80 -4.47 -16.68
C VAL A 194 -6.06 -3.59 -17.89
N GLU A 195 -5.29 -2.52 -18.01
CA GLU A 195 -5.29 -1.59 -19.13
C GLU A 195 -3.87 -1.46 -19.73
N GLY A 196 -3.74 -0.68 -20.81
CA GLY A 196 -2.47 -0.48 -21.49
C GLY A 196 -2.24 -1.44 -22.65
N VAL A 197 -1.28 -1.07 -23.50
CA VAL A 197 -1.01 -1.75 -24.78
C VAL A 197 0.36 -2.43 -24.81
N GLY A 198 1.26 -2.09 -23.88
CA GLY A 198 2.63 -2.54 -23.85
C GLY A 198 3.48 -1.95 -24.98
N ALA A 199 4.65 -2.50 -25.21
CA ALA A 199 5.55 -2.06 -26.25
C ALA A 199 6.06 -3.22 -27.11
N ASP A 200 6.35 -2.94 -28.36
CA ASP A 200 6.98 -3.92 -29.22
C ASP A 200 8.42 -4.16 -28.78
N VAL A 201 8.74 -5.44 -28.57
CA VAL A 201 10.05 -5.87 -28.13
C VAL A 201 10.71 -6.68 -29.23
N VAL A 202 11.90 -6.24 -29.64
CA VAL A 202 12.72 -6.92 -30.63
C VAL A 202 13.90 -7.62 -29.95
N GLY A 203 14.14 -8.89 -30.30
CA GLY A 203 15.25 -9.66 -29.77
C GLY A 203 15.06 -10.17 -28.33
N LYS A 204 16.12 -10.14 -27.52
CA LYS A 204 16.08 -10.65 -26.13
C LYS A 204 15.43 -9.65 -25.17
N TRP A 205 14.19 -9.92 -24.81
CA TRP A 205 13.35 -9.02 -24.01
C TRP A 205 14.01 -8.50 -22.74
N LEU A 206 14.51 -9.39 -21.87
CA LEU A 206 15.03 -8.98 -20.55
C LEU A 206 16.49 -8.53 -20.55
N MET A 207 17.12 -8.38 -21.74
CA MET A 207 18.55 -8.02 -21.81
C MET A 207 18.88 -6.65 -21.22
N ALA A 208 17.96 -5.71 -21.30
CA ALA A 208 18.11 -4.35 -20.76
C ALA A 208 17.46 -4.12 -19.38
N SER A 209 16.93 -5.17 -18.75
CA SER A 209 16.24 -5.07 -17.45
C SER A 209 17.11 -4.58 -16.28
N GLY A 210 18.45 -4.63 -16.41
CA GLY A 210 19.42 -4.06 -15.48
C GLY A 210 19.84 -2.61 -15.80
N LYS A 211 19.16 -1.92 -16.71
CA LYS A 211 19.50 -0.58 -17.17
C LYS A 211 18.29 0.35 -17.11
N GLU A 212 18.53 1.64 -17.01
CA GLU A 212 17.50 2.71 -17.03
C GLU A 212 16.29 2.36 -16.14
N LEU A 213 15.09 2.47 -16.65
CA LEU A 213 13.86 2.08 -15.97
C LEU A 213 13.46 0.61 -16.23
N GLY A 214 14.38 -0.22 -16.74
CA GLY A 214 14.08 -1.59 -17.10
C GLY A 214 13.46 -1.75 -18.49
N VAL A 215 12.73 -2.83 -18.69
CA VAL A 215 12.13 -3.15 -19.99
C VAL A 215 10.61 -3.13 -19.93
N PRO A 216 9.93 -2.67 -20.98
CA PRO A 216 8.47 -2.62 -21.01
C PRO A 216 7.86 -4.03 -21.09
N VAL A 217 6.59 -4.11 -20.80
CA VAL A 217 5.80 -5.31 -21.04
C VAL A 217 5.59 -5.47 -22.56
N PRO A 218 5.85 -6.66 -23.13
CA PRO A 218 5.63 -6.89 -24.56
C PRO A 218 4.16 -6.75 -24.95
N THR A 219 3.87 -6.08 -26.07
CA THR A 219 2.51 -5.91 -26.64
C THR A 219 1.76 -7.24 -26.72
N ARG A 220 2.42 -8.35 -27.07
CA ARG A 220 1.81 -9.67 -27.16
C ARG A 220 1.31 -10.20 -25.82
N ILE A 221 1.96 -9.83 -24.71
CA ILE A 221 1.53 -10.18 -23.35
C ILE A 221 0.44 -9.20 -22.89
N ALA A 222 0.62 -7.92 -23.16
CA ALA A 222 -0.39 -6.91 -22.86
C ALA A 222 -1.75 -7.29 -23.47
N LYS A 223 -1.81 -7.67 -24.75
CA LYS A 223 -3.04 -8.10 -25.44
C LYS A 223 -3.72 -9.30 -24.78
N LYS A 224 -2.96 -10.21 -24.17
CA LYS A 224 -3.52 -11.37 -23.47
C LYS A 224 -4.13 -11.04 -22.13
N LEU A 225 -3.63 -9.98 -21.49
CA LEU A 225 -4.04 -9.56 -20.14
C LEU A 225 -5.05 -8.40 -20.15
N ALA A 226 -5.03 -7.56 -21.18
CA ALA A 226 -5.91 -6.41 -21.30
C ALA A 226 -7.39 -6.78 -21.13
N GLY A 227 -8.08 -5.99 -20.32
CA GLY A 227 -9.50 -6.18 -20.00
C GLY A 227 -9.80 -7.27 -18.97
N LYS A 228 -8.82 -8.08 -18.57
CA LYS A 228 -9.00 -9.05 -17.48
C LYS A 228 -9.02 -8.36 -16.12
N GLU A 229 -9.84 -8.86 -15.22
CA GLU A 229 -9.91 -8.40 -13.84
C GLU A 229 -9.14 -9.36 -12.93
N PHE A 230 -8.41 -8.77 -11.98
CA PHE A 230 -7.65 -9.51 -10.97
C PHE A 230 -8.03 -9.04 -9.58
N ARG A 231 -8.13 -9.98 -8.64
CA ARG A 231 -8.45 -9.70 -7.24
C ARG A 231 -7.36 -8.92 -6.49
N SER A 232 -6.12 -8.93 -6.99
CA SER A 232 -4.98 -8.22 -6.44
C SER A 232 -3.85 -8.15 -7.46
N PHE A 233 -2.90 -7.23 -7.28
CA PHE A 233 -1.72 -7.14 -8.13
C PHE A 233 -0.85 -8.40 -8.09
N ASP A 234 -0.83 -9.12 -6.96
CA ASP A 234 -0.13 -10.40 -6.90
C ASP A 234 -0.78 -11.45 -7.80
N ALA A 235 -2.11 -11.51 -7.85
CA ALA A 235 -2.81 -12.39 -8.78
C ALA A 235 -2.56 -12.01 -10.25
N PHE A 236 -2.49 -10.71 -10.55
CA PHE A 236 -2.08 -10.22 -11.87
C PHE A 236 -0.64 -10.65 -12.19
N ARG A 237 0.30 -10.46 -11.26
CA ARG A 237 1.71 -10.83 -11.44
C ARG A 237 1.89 -12.32 -11.73
N ASP A 238 1.16 -13.18 -11.05
CA ASP A 238 1.17 -14.63 -11.29
C ASP A 238 0.66 -14.95 -12.70
N ALA A 239 -0.45 -14.34 -13.11
CA ALA A 239 -0.99 -14.49 -14.46
C ALA A 239 -0.03 -13.94 -15.52
N PHE A 240 0.61 -12.80 -15.26
CA PHE A 240 1.60 -12.22 -16.15
C PHE A 240 2.73 -13.20 -16.47
N TRP A 241 3.35 -13.82 -15.48
CA TRP A 241 4.45 -14.78 -15.73
C TRP A 241 3.97 -16.06 -16.40
N LYS A 242 2.74 -16.50 -16.15
CA LYS A 242 2.12 -17.61 -16.86
C LYS A 242 1.91 -17.30 -18.35
N GLU A 243 1.47 -16.11 -18.69
CA GLU A 243 1.32 -15.68 -20.08
C GLU A 243 2.68 -15.53 -20.77
N VAL A 244 3.73 -15.08 -20.06
CA VAL A 244 5.09 -15.01 -20.60
C VAL A 244 5.62 -16.39 -20.96
N VAL A 245 5.43 -17.41 -20.12
CA VAL A 245 5.90 -18.76 -20.43
C VAL A 245 5.04 -19.49 -21.47
N ALA A 246 3.80 -19.08 -21.63
CA ALA A 246 2.90 -19.61 -22.67
C ALA A 246 3.23 -19.04 -24.06
N ASP A 247 3.95 -17.93 -24.14
CA ASP A 247 4.46 -17.39 -25.41
C ASP A 247 5.78 -18.10 -25.76
N SER A 248 5.78 -18.86 -26.86
CA SER A 248 6.91 -19.73 -27.25
C SER A 248 8.20 -18.96 -27.50
N GLU A 249 8.11 -17.74 -28.05
CA GLU A 249 9.28 -16.92 -28.36
C GLU A 249 9.91 -16.35 -27.10
N LEU A 250 9.08 -15.84 -26.17
CA LEU A 250 9.56 -15.36 -24.88
C LEU A 250 10.05 -16.52 -24.02
N ALA A 251 9.30 -17.62 -23.94
CA ALA A 251 9.69 -18.80 -23.18
C ALA A 251 11.03 -19.38 -23.63
N GLY A 252 11.31 -19.32 -24.95
CA GLY A 252 12.59 -19.77 -25.53
C GLY A 252 13.81 -19.00 -24.99
N GLN A 253 13.63 -17.84 -24.41
CA GLN A 253 14.70 -17.02 -23.84
C GLN A 253 15.10 -17.44 -22.42
N PHE A 254 14.36 -18.37 -21.80
CA PHE A 254 14.58 -18.82 -20.45
C PHE A 254 15.03 -20.28 -20.37
N ASN A 255 15.85 -20.58 -19.39
CA ASN A 255 16.21 -21.96 -19.06
C ASN A 255 15.02 -22.76 -18.50
N THR A 256 15.16 -24.07 -18.41
CA THR A 256 14.11 -24.98 -17.96
C THR A 256 13.58 -24.63 -16.55
N ASN A 257 14.47 -24.30 -15.62
CA ASN A 257 14.08 -23.97 -14.25
C ASN A 257 13.23 -22.69 -14.21
N ASN A 258 13.61 -21.66 -14.96
CA ASN A 258 12.84 -20.41 -15.02
C ASN A 258 11.49 -20.63 -15.73
N ARG A 259 11.46 -21.44 -16.79
CA ARG A 259 10.18 -21.81 -17.42
C ARG A 259 9.25 -22.54 -16.46
N GLN A 260 9.78 -23.47 -15.64
CA GLN A 260 8.98 -24.16 -14.64
C GLN A 260 8.41 -23.18 -13.59
N ARG A 261 9.25 -22.28 -13.07
CA ARG A 261 8.81 -21.24 -12.14
C ARG A 261 7.67 -20.39 -12.70
N MET A 262 7.80 -19.93 -13.94
CA MET A 262 6.78 -19.10 -14.58
C MET A 262 5.46 -19.86 -14.82
N LYS A 263 5.51 -21.18 -15.10
CA LYS A 263 4.30 -22.01 -15.13
C LYS A 263 3.55 -22.03 -13.81
N GLU A 264 4.26 -21.89 -12.71
CA GLU A 264 3.72 -21.80 -11.34
C GLU A 264 3.30 -20.37 -10.98
N GLY A 265 3.43 -19.39 -11.89
CA GLY A 265 3.15 -17.98 -11.66
C GLY A 265 4.30 -17.21 -11.00
N LEU A 266 5.42 -17.85 -10.74
CA LEU A 266 6.55 -17.24 -10.08
C LEU A 266 7.47 -16.54 -11.08
N ALA A 267 7.95 -15.34 -10.73
CA ALA A 267 8.92 -14.62 -11.55
C ALA A 267 10.20 -15.44 -11.77
N PRO A 268 10.79 -15.39 -12.99
CA PRO A 268 12.05 -16.07 -13.27
C PRO A 268 13.20 -15.47 -12.46
N ARG A 269 14.20 -16.30 -12.16
CA ARG A 269 15.38 -15.86 -11.43
C ARG A 269 16.33 -15.10 -12.34
N VAL A 270 16.92 -14.06 -11.81
CA VAL A 270 18.00 -13.30 -12.45
C VAL A 270 19.35 -14.01 -12.28
N GLN A 271 20.36 -13.54 -13.01
CA GLN A 271 21.76 -13.95 -12.79
C GLN A 271 22.20 -13.51 -11.38
N ALA A 272 23.12 -14.27 -10.75
CA ALA A 272 23.60 -14.00 -9.39
C ALA A 272 24.11 -12.55 -9.19
N LYS A 273 24.78 -11.99 -10.19
CA LYS A 273 25.32 -10.62 -10.16
C LYS A 273 24.23 -9.51 -10.13
N GLU A 274 23.01 -9.86 -10.52
CA GLU A 274 21.85 -8.97 -10.54
C GLU A 274 20.94 -9.18 -9.32
N SER A 275 21.30 -10.12 -8.44
CA SER A 275 20.61 -10.39 -7.18
C SER A 275 21.16 -9.48 -6.07
N VAL A 276 20.30 -9.07 -5.13
CA VAL A 276 20.69 -8.32 -3.94
C VAL A 276 19.95 -8.87 -2.73
N GLY A 277 20.71 -9.25 -1.68
CA GLY A 277 20.15 -9.86 -0.50
C GLY A 277 19.37 -11.15 -0.83
N GLY A 278 18.15 -11.28 -0.33
CA GLY A 278 17.25 -12.40 -0.64
C GLY A 278 16.52 -12.28 -1.98
N ARG A 279 16.61 -11.15 -2.65
CA ARG A 279 15.89 -10.85 -3.92
C ARG A 279 16.66 -11.44 -5.09
N ARG A 280 16.08 -12.44 -5.71
CA ARG A 280 16.73 -13.24 -6.76
C ARG A 280 15.92 -13.40 -8.05
N SER A 281 14.79 -12.72 -8.16
CA SER A 281 13.86 -12.84 -9.29
C SER A 281 13.62 -11.49 -9.93
N TYR A 282 13.25 -11.48 -11.21
CA TYR A 282 12.79 -10.25 -11.86
C TYR A 282 11.58 -9.67 -11.15
N GLU A 283 11.44 -8.36 -11.19
CA GLU A 283 10.44 -7.60 -10.47
C GLU A 283 9.64 -6.72 -11.44
N LEU A 284 8.34 -6.56 -11.14
CA LEU A 284 7.49 -5.58 -11.81
C LEU A 284 7.53 -4.28 -11.02
N HIS A 285 7.90 -3.22 -11.69
CA HIS A 285 8.06 -1.87 -11.14
C HIS A 285 7.06 -0.92 -11.80
N HIS A 286 6.42 -0.07 -11.00
CA HIS A 286 5.60 1.04 -11.49
C HIS A 286 6.50 2.26 -11.73
N VAL A 287 6.56 2.72 -12.98
CA VAL A 287 7.39 3.88 -13.39
C VAL A 287 6.92 5.13 -12.65
N GLU A 288 5.62 5.40 -12.72
CA GLU A 288 4.94 6.31 -11.84
C GLU A 288 4.50 5.53 -10.60
N LEU A 289 5.05 5.93 -9.45
CA LEU A 289 4.77 5.22 -8.20
C LEU A 289 3.28 5.29 -7.86
N ILE A 290 2.72 4.19 -7.38
CA ILE A 290 1.31 4.14 -6.95
C ILE A 290 1.02 5.20 -5.89
N SER A 291 1.99 5.47 -4.99
CA SER A 291 1.90 6.55 -3.99
C SER A 291 1.89 7.96 -4.58
N GLN A 292 2.33 8.13 -5.81
CA GLN A 292 2.39 9.40 -6.53
C GLN A 292 1.35 9.53 -7.63
N GLY A 293 0.53 8.50 -7.79
CA GLY A 293 -0.51 8.62 -8.76
C GLY A 293 -0.54 7.52 -9.82
N GLY A 294 0.47 6.69 -9.88
CA GLY A 294 0.58 5.64 -10.88
C GLY A 294 -0.52 4.59 -10.75
N GLU A 295 -1.15 4.27 -11.86
CA GLU A 295 -2.17 3.23 -11.93
C GLU A 295 -1.56 1.85 -11.70
N VAL A 296 -2.24 1.04 -10.86
CA VAL A 296 -1.74 -0.27 -10.41
C VAL A 296 -1.74 -1.30 -11.53
N TYR A 297 -2.77 -1.27 -12.37
CA TYR A 297 -3.01 -2.29 -13.39
C TYR A 297 -2.79 -1.78 -14.82
N ASP A 298 -2.21 -0.59 -14.97
CA ASP A 298 -1.78 -0.08 -16.26
C ASP A 298 -0.44 -0.70 -16.69
N ILE A 299 -0.49 -1.55 -17.70
CA ILE A 299 0.68 -2.22 -18.26
C ILE A 299 1.72 -1.21 -18.79
N ASP A 300 1.28 -0.06 -19.27
CA ASP A 300 2.19 0.95 -19.81
C ASP A 300 2.97 1.66 -18.68
N ASN A 301 2.44 1.63 -17.47
CA ASN A 301 3.14 2.04 -16.25
C ASN A 301 4.08 0.96 -15.67
N LEU A 302 4.10 -0.25 -16.23
CA LEU A 302 4.92 -1.34 -15.71
C LEU A 302 6.22 -1.53 -16.47
N ARG A 303 7.28 -1.86 -15.73
CA ARG A 303 8.59 -2.27 -16.26
C ARG A 303 9.08 -3.51 -15.53
N VAL A 304 9.84 -4.34 -16.25
CA VAL A 304 10.53 -5.49 -15.65
C VAL A 304 11.97 -5.11 -15.36
N LEU A 305 12.38 -5.25 -14.10
CA LEU A 305 13.70 -4.90 -13.61
C LEU A 305 14.41 -6.09 -12.96
N THR A 306 15.74 -6.01 -12.94
CA THR A 306 16.53 -6.84 -12.01
C THR A 306 16.46 -6.25 -10.60
N PRO A 307 16.56 -7.05 -9.52
CA PRO A 307 16.57 -6.55 -8.14
C PRO A 307 17.63 -5.48 -7.90
N LYS A 308 18.83 -5.69 -8.43
CA LYS A 308 19.91 -4.71 -8.29
C LYS A 308 19.54 -3.36 -8.89
N ARG A 309 19.02 -3.37 -10.13
CA ARG A 309 18.62 -2.13 -10.81
C ARG A 309 17.46 -1.44 -10.12
N HIS A 310 16.51 -2.21 -9.64
CA HIS A 310 15.36 -1.69 -8.90
C HIS A 310 15.79 -0.92 -7.64
N ILE A 311 16.75 -1.49 -6.88
CA ILE A 311 17.36 -0.82 -5.73
C ILE A 311 18.08 0.48 -6.14
N GLU A 312 18.89 0.44 -7.23
CA GLU A 312 19.64 1.61 -7.69
C GLU A 312 18.73 2.79 -8.07
N ILE A 313 17.57 2.53 -8.67
CA ILE A 313 16.60 3.57 -9.04
C ILE A 313 16.07 4.27 -7.79
N HIS A 314 15.72 3.52 -6.78
CA HIS A 314 15.13 4.06 -5.56
C HIS A 314 16.16 4.63 -4.57
N SER A 315 17.42 4.22 -4.65
CA SER A 315 18.49 4.74 -3.77
C SER A 315 19.02 6.12 -4.18
N LYS A 316 18.67 6.60 -5.37
CA LYS A 316 19.17 7.87 -5.92
C LYS A 316 18.23 9.06 -5.71
N LYS A 317 17.15 8.87 -4.97
CA LYS A 317 16.20 9.95 -4.64
C LYS A 317 16.49 10.59 -3.30
#